data_810e3af73c863e8b3c55e951596f9916
#
_entry.id   810e3af73c863e8b3c55e951596f9916
#
_cell.length_a   1.000
_cell.length_b   1.000
_cell.length_c   1.000
_cell.angle_alpha   90.00
_cell.angle_beta   90.00
_cell.angle_gamma   90.00
#
_symmetry.space_group_name_H-M   'P 1'
#
loop_
_entity.id
_entity.type
_entity.pdbx_description
1 polymer ?
#
loop_
_entity_poly.entity_id
_entity_poly.type
_entity_poly.pdbx_seq_one_letter_code
_entity_poly.pdbx_strand_id
1 'polypeptide(L)'
;MLDLDRLKQNYTLNHDEIESAQGLADRLKGIRSWYDQFIKDAGTKAILYSSIAQRIEIDMQALTDIEKKQKEINDSVASLWKEEREAQNAVKNFDLEIHKMKREIEKLNLPGLSDDYLDYFFKVSDEIEKLDKDLNRVQINMDEITKSLINTQSDLDILGEKTDELISSSILTEEILQYSNRYRNRYPDVAAAYNQAVQLFEKEYEYVKALDTISHAVDKVQEGASKKIMEEYSKNHPPMFSK
;
A
#
# COMPACT_ATOMS: atom_id res chain seq x y z
N MET A 1 -16.98 -11.94 -27.73
CA MET A 1 -15.71 -11.49 -28.34
C MET A 1 -15.04 -10.64 -27.29
N LEU A 2 -13.88 -11.07 -26.80
CA LEU A 2 -13.08 -10.26 -25.88
C LEU A 2 -12.71 -8.95 -26.58
N ASP A 3 -12.89 -7.84 -25.87
CA ASP A 3 -12.46 -6.53 -26.32
C ASP A 3 -10.94 -6.43 -26.11
N LEU A 4 -10.18 -6.95 -27.10
CA LEU A 4 -8.72 -6.97 -27.07
C LEU A 4 -8.11 -5.56 -27.00
N ASP A 5 -8.83 -4.55 -27.51
CA ASP A 5 -8.35 -3.16 -27.44
C ASP A 5 -8.48 -2.62 -26.02
N ARG A 6 -9.54 -3.02 -25.28
CA ARG A 6 -9.67 -2.69 -23.86
C ARG A 6 -8.61 -3.37 -23.00
N LEU A 7 -8.27 -4.63 -23.33
CA LEU A 7 -7.16 -5.34 -22.70
C LEU A 7 -5.82 -4.64 -22.92
N LYS A 8 -5.56 -4.17 -24.15
CA LYS A 8 -4.35 -3.40 -24.48
C LYS A 8 -4.29 -2.06 -23.73
N GLN A 9 -5.42 -1.42 -23.50
CA GLN A 9 -5.47 -0.11 -22.83
C GLN A 9 -5.27 -0.20 -21.33
N ASN A 10 -5.82 -1.21 -20.69
CA ASN A 10 -5.90 -1.29 -19.23
C ASN A 10 -4.83 -2.19 -18.60
N TYR A 11 -4.23 -3.11 -19.38
CA TYR A 11 -3.30 -4.10 -18.84
C TYR A 11 -2.11 -4.31 -19.77
N THR A 12 -0.92 -4.40 -19.22
CA THR A 12 0.30 -4.86 -19.90
C THR A 12 0.23 -6.35 -20.16
N LEU A 13 -0.72 -6.78 -20.98
CA LEU A 13 -0.69 -8.14 -21.51
C LEU A 13 0.51 -8.28 -22.43
N ASN A 14 1.18 -9.43 -22.33
CA ASN A 14 2.28 -9.76 -23.19
C ASN A 14 1.84 -9.63 -24.67
N HIS A 15 2.59 -8.87 -25.47
CA HIS A 15 2.32 -8.64 -26.89
C HIS A 15 2.10 -9.97 -27.65
N ASP A 16 2.87 -11.01 -27.31
CA ASP A 16 2.80 -12.34 -27.90
C ASP A 16 1.44 -13.03 -27.65
N GLU A 17 0.81 -12.80 -26.49
CA GLU A 17 -0.51 -13.37 -26.18
C GLU A 17 -1.63 -12.71 -27.00
N ILE A 18 -1.52 -11.41 -27.22
CA ILE A 18 -2.47 -10.66 -28.05
C ILE A 18 -2.35 -11.07 -29.52
N GLU A 19 -1.13 -11.19 -30.04
CA GLU A 19 -0.88 -11.67 -31.41
C GLU A 19 -1.37 -13.11 -31.59
N SER A 20 -1.13 -13.99 -30.60
CA SER A 20 -1.63 -15.36 -30.59
C SER A 20 -3.16 -15.43 -30.68
N ALA A 21 -3.86 -14.61 -29.86
CA ALA A 21 -5.33 -14.55 -29.88
C ALA A 21 -5.88 -14.00 -31.19
N GLN A 22 -5.25 -13.00 -31.80
CA GLN A 22 -5.60 -12.49 -33.14
C GLN A 22 -5.35 -13.55 -34.23
N GLY A 23 -4.24 -14.23 -34.18
CA GLY A 23 -3.92 -15.33 -35.11
C GLY A 23 -4.94 -16.46 -35.07
N LEU A 24 -5.44 -16.85 -33.87
CA LEU A 24 -6.52 -17.83 -33.72
C LEU A 24 -7.85 -17.30 -34.26
N ALA A 25 -8.20 -16.04 -34.05
CA ALA A 25 -9.39 -15.44 -34.62
C ALA A 25 -9.39 -15.40 -36.15
N ASP A 26 -8.24 -15.14 -36.77
CA ASP A 26 -8.09 -15.14 -38.22
C ASP A 26 -8.18 -16.58 -38.81
N ARG A 27 -7.63 -17.56 -38.12
CA ARG A 27 -7.84 -19.00 -38.48
C ARG A 27 -9.32 -19.37 -38.40
N LEU A 28 -10.04 -18.92 -37.36
CA LEU A 28 -11.48 -19.17 -37.25
C LEU A 28 -12.28 -18.57 -38.41
N LYS A 29 -11.95 -17.35 -38.85
CA LYS A 29 -12.54 -16.72 -40.03
C LYS A 29 -12.25 -17.54 -41.31
N GLY A 30 -11.02 -18.00 -41.43
CA GLY A 30 -10.61 -18.87 -42.56
C GLY A 30 -11.40 -20.18 -42.63
N ILE A 31 -11.55 -20.84 -41.47
CA ILE A 31 -12.35 -22.06 -41.32
C ILE A 31 -13.80 -21.79 -41.71
N ARG A 32 -14.42 -20.72 -41.22
CA ARG A 32 -15.80 -20.34 -41.53
C ARG A 32 -16.00 -20.07 -43.01
N SER A 33 -15.10 -19.31 -43.62
CA SER A 33 -15.15 -19.03 -45.08
C SER A 33 -15.06 -20.29 -45.92
N TRP A 34 -14.20 -21.24 -45.48
CA TRP A 34 -14.07 -22.55 -46.16
C TRP A 34 -15.38 -23.37 -46.06
N TYR A 35 -16.05 -23.39 -44.89
CA TYR A 35 -17.33 -24.06 -44.73
C TYR A 35 -18.42 -23.44 -45.61
N ASP A 36 -18.51 -22.12 -45.65
CA ASP A 36 -19.48 -21.41 -46.49
C ASP A 36 -19.29 -21.73 -47.97
N GLN A 37 -18.03 -21.83 -48.45
CA GLN A 37 -17.71 -22.21 -49.81
C GLN A 37 -18.01 -23.69 -50.05
N PHE A 38 -17.68 -24.57 -49.11
CA PHE A 38 -17.96 -26.00 -49.19
C PHE A 38 -19.47 -26.28 -49.33
N ILE A 39 -20.31 -25.60 -48.53
CA ILE A 39 -21.78 -25.75 -48.62
C ILE A 39 -22.28 -25.32 -49.99
N LYS A 40 -21.74 -24.27 -50.58
CA LYS A 40 -22.09 -23.83 -51.94
C LYS A 40 -21.70 -24.83 -53.01
N ASP A 41 -20.57 -25.47 -52.85
CA ASP A 41 -20.01 -26.41 -53.83
C ASP A 41 -20.56 -27.85 -53.66
N ALA A 42 -21.13 -28.19 -52.52
CA ALA A 42 -21.60 -29.51 -52.14
C ALA A 42 -22.68 -30.10 -53.09
N GLY A 43 -23.42 -29.22 -53.79
CA GLY A 43 -24.44 -29.63 -54.78
C GLY A 43 -23.88 -30.04 -56.15
N THR A 44 -22.57 -29.82 -56.39
CA THR A 44 -22.02 -29.94 -57.75
C THR A 44 -20.84 -30.92 -57.89
N LYS A 45 -20.27 -31.45 -56.81
CA LYS A 45 -19.08 -32.30 -56.82
C LYS A 45 -19.26 -33.58 -55.99
N ALA A 46 -18.62 -34.70 -56.49
CA ALA A 46 -18.50 -35.92 -55.69
C ALA A 46 -17.69 -35.67 -54.42
N ILE A 47 -18.33 -35.81 -53.28
CA ILE A 47 -17.74 -35.49 -51.97
C ILE A 47 -16.90 -36.68 -51.50
N LEU A 48 -15.61 -36.46 -51.28
CA LEU A 48 -14.73 -37.44 -50.65
C LEU A 48 -14.91 -37.36 -49.14
N TYR A 49 -15.71 -38.27 -48.55
CA TYR A 49 -16.03 -38.30 -47.12
C TYR A 49 -14.77 -38.30 -46.21
N SER A 50 -13.69 -38.96 -46.65
CA SER A 50 -12.44 -38.98 -45.89
C SER A 50 -11.78 -37.61 -45.73
N SER A 51 -11.78 -36.81 -46.79
CA SER A 51 -11.23 -35.44 -46.74
C SER A 51 -12.07 -34.47 -45.93
N ILE A 52 -13.39 -34.69 -45.89
CA ILE A 52 -14.32 -33.93 -45.05
C ILE A 52 -14.09 -34.27 -43.59
N ALA A 53 -14.04 -35.55 -43.24
CA ALA A 53 -13.79 -35.99 -41.86
C ALA A 53 -12.47 -35.43 -41.33
N GLN A 54 -11.40 -35.51 -42.10
CA GLN A 54 -10.10 -34.94 -41.73
C GLN A 54 -10.16 -33.41 -41.52
N ARG A 55 -10.90 -32.72 -42.40
CA ARG A 55 -11.07 -31.26 -42.27
C ARG A 55 -11.85 -30.88 -41.00
N ILE A 56 -12.92 -31.61 -40.72
CA ILE A 56 -13.72 -31.42 -39.50
C ILE A 56 -12.83 -31.62 -38.26
N GLU A 57 -11.99 -32.65 -38.24
CA GLU A 57 -11.10 -32.91 -37.10
C GLU A 57 -10.11 -31.75 -36.86
N ILE A 58 -9.48 -31.25 -37.96
CA ILE A 58 -8.58 -30.09 -37.89
C ILE A 58 -9.32 -28.84 -37.35
N ASP A 59 -10.54 -28.60 -37.85
CA ASP A 59 -11.33 -27.44 -37.48
C ASP A 59 -11.83 -27.55 -36.03
N MET A 60 -12.20 -28.73 -35.54
CA MET A 60 -12.54 -28.99 -34.14
C MET A 60 -11.33 -28.75 -33.22
N GLN A 61 -10.15 -29.20 -33.61
CA GLN A 61 -8.92 -28.95 -32.85
C GLN A 61 -8.63 -27.44 -32.77
N ALA A 62 -8.76 -26.72 -33.90
CA ALA A 62 -8.57 -25.28 -33.93
C ALA A 62 -9.56 -24.52 -33.02
N LEU A 63 -10.83 -24.96 -32.96
CA LEU A 63 -11.83 -24.41 -32.06
C LEU A 63 -11.47 -24.66 -30.61
N THR A 64 -11.04 -25.88 -30.27
CA THR A 64 -10.61 -26.22 -28.90
C THR A 64 -9.43 -25.35 -28.46
N ASP A 65 -8.45 -25.13 -29.37
CA ASP A 65 -7.30 -24.27 -29.10
C ASP A 65 -7.73 -22.80 -28.86
N ILE A 66 -8.71 -22.31 -29.63
CA ILE A 66 -9.28 -20.98 -29.48
C ILE A 66 -10.00 -20.85 -28.12
N GLU A 67 -10.85 -21.83 -27.76
CA GLU A 67 -11.56 -21.85 -26.49
C GLU A 67 -10.58 -21.85 -25.29
N LYS A 68 -9.53 -22.66 -25.37
CA LYS A 68 -8.49 -22.72 -24.35
C LYS A 68 -7.80 -21.37 -24.17
N LYS A 69 -7.34 -20.76 -25.26
CA LYS A 69 -6.69 -19.44 -25.23
C LYS A 69 -7.63 -18.35 -24.72
N GLN A 70 -8.88 -18.39 -25.12
CA GLN A 70 -9.88 -17.45 -24.62
C GLN A 70 -10.07 -17.55 -23.09
N LYS A 71 -10.09 -18.79 -22.57
CA LYS A 71 -10.16 -19.03 -21.13
C LYS A 71 -8.93 -18.49 -20.41
N GLU A 72 -7.72 -18.81 -20.91
CA GLU A 72 -6.46 -18.30 -20.33
C GLU A 72 -6.45 -16.77 -20.26
N ILE A 73 -6.86 -16.09 -21.33
CA ILE A 73 -6.95 -14.62 -21.35
C ILE A 73 -7.99 -14.11 -20.35
N ASN A 74 -9.16 -14.75 -20.26
CA ASN A 74 -10.19 -14.35 -19.30
C ASN A 74 -9.71 -14.50 -17.84
N ASP A 75 -9.04 -15.60 -17.55
CA ASP A 75 -8.47 -15.88 -16.23
C ASP A 75 -7.40 -14.84 -15.87
N SER A 76 -6.51 -14.50 -16.83
CA SER A 76 -5.50 -13.45 -16.65
C SER A 76 -6.12 -12.07 -16.39
N VAL A 77 -7.16 -11.70 -17.14
CA VAL A 77 -7.88 -10.43 -16.93
C VAL A 77 -8.56 -10.39 -15.56
N ALA A 78 -9.18 -11.50 -15.15
CA ALA A 78 -9.82 -11.58 -13.83
C ALA A 78 -8.80 -11.43 -12.70
N SER A 79 -7.60 -12.01 -12.85
CA SER A 79 -6.49 -11.87 -11.91
C SER A 79 -6.04 -10.42 -11.80
N LEU A 80 -5.78 -9.75 -12.92
CA LEU A 80 -5.36 -8.35 -12.97
C LEU A 80 -6.38 -7.41 -12.32
N TRP A 81 -7.67 -7.60 -12.57
CA TRP A 81 -8.72 -6.81 -11.93
C TRP A 81 -8.78 -7.01 -10.41
N LYS A 82 -8.51 -8.24 -9.96
CA LYS A 82 -8.42 -8.52 -8.54
C LYS A 82 -7.24 -7.81 -7.90
N GLU A 83 -6.07 -7.90 -8.52
CA GLU A 83 -4.84 -7.25 -8.07
C GLU A 83 -4.98 -5.72 -8.03
N GLU A 84 -5.56 -5.12 -9.07
CA GLU A 84 -5.86 -3.69 -9.12
C GLU A 84 -6.79 -3.26 -7.96
N ARG A 85 -7.86 -4.03 -7.71
CA ARG A 85 -8.79 -3.75 -6.62
C ARG A 85 -8.12 -3.88 -5.24
N GLU A 86 -7.26 -4.87 -5.06
CA GLU A 86 -6.50 -5.05 -3.84
C GLU A 86 -5.53 -3.87 -3.61
N ALA A 87 -4.85 -3.41 -4.67
CA ALA A 87 -3.99 -2.25 -4.64
C ALA A 87 -4.75 -0.95 -4.29
N GLN A 88 -5.90 -0.72 -4.92
CA GLN A 88 -6.76 0.44 -4.60
C GLN A 88 -7.24 0.43 -3.14
N ASN A 89 -7.58 -0.75 -2.61
CA ASN A 89 -7.98 -0.88 -1.21
C ASN A 89 -6.80 -0.62 -0.27
N ALA A 90 -5.59 -1.09 -0.60
CA ALA A 90 -4.38 -0.83 0.18
C ALA A 90 -4.08 0.67 0.26
N VAL A 91 -4.10 1.39 -0.87
CA VAL A 91 -3.88 2.85 -0.90
C VAL A 91 -4.92 3.60 -0.07
N LYS A 92 -6.19 3.22 -0.14
CA LYS A 92 -7.23 3.81 0.71
C LYS A 92 -6.97 3.57 2.21
N ASN A 93 -6.48 2.39 2.56
CA ASN A 93 -6.14 2.09 3.95
C ASN A 93 -4.94 2.93 4.41
N PHE A 94 -3.92 3.11 3.56
CA PHE A 94 -2.77 3.98 3.86
C PHE A 94 -3.20 5.42 4.13
N ASP A 95 -4.07 5.97 3.28
CA ASP A 95 -4.63 7.31 3.45
C ASP A 95 -5.42 7.44 4.77
N LEU A 96 -6.22 6.44 5.12
CA LEU A 96 -6.93 6.40 6.39
C LEU A 96 -5.98 6.36 7.59
N GLU A 97 -4.88 5.61 7.52
CA GLU A 97 -3.86 5.55 8.59
C GLU A 97 -3.16 6.89 8.76
N ILE A 98 -2.73 7.54 7.68
CA ILE A 98 -2.15 8.90 7.71
C ILE A 98 -3.11 9.90 8.36
N HIS A 99 -4.37 9.89 7.95
CA HIS A 99 -5.38 10.77 8.53
C HIS A 99 -5.66 10.48 10.00
N LYS A 100 -5.54 9.22 10.42
CA LYS A 100 -5.66 8.84 11.84
C LYS A 100 -4.48 9.35 12.64
N MET A 101 -3.23 9.16 12.17
CA MET A 101 -2.03 9.69 12.82
C MET A 101 -2.12 11.21 13.00
N LYS A 102 -2.48 11.93 11.95
CA LYS A 102 -2.66 13.38 12.01
C LYS A 102 -3.67 13.80 13.09
N ARG A 103 -4.83 13.14 13.13
CA ARG A 103 -5.87 13.45 14.14
C ARG A 103 -5.42 13.17 15.57
N GLU A 104 -4.67 12.07 15.79
CA GLU A 104 -4.19 11.76 17.14
C GLU A 104 -3.15 12.78 17.60
N ILE A 105 -2.26 13.24 16.72
CA ILE A 105 -1.30 14.32 17.02
C ILE A 105 -2.02 15.65 17.29
N GLU A 106 -3.01 16.01 16.47
CA GLU A 106 -3.79 17.25 16.65
C GLU A 106 -4.52 17.31 18.02
N LYS A 107 -4.95 16.16 18.55
CA LYS A 107 -5.59 16.08 19.89
C LYS A 107 -4.65 16.47 21.05
N LEU A 108 -3.35 16.28 20.87
CA LEU A 108 -2.37 16.57 21.91
C LEU A 108 -2.10 18.06 22.08
N ASN A 109 -2.53 18.90 21.13
CA ASN A 109 -2.25 20.35 21.13
C ASN A 109 -0.77 20.68 21.37
N LEU A 110 0.12 19.94 20.73
CA LEU A 110 1.56 20.13 20.85
C LEU A 110 1.99 21.52 20.37
N PRO A 111 3.05 22.13 20.94
CA PRO A 111 3.54 23.44 20.50
C PRO A 111 4.09 23.42 19.09
N GLY A 112 4.56 22.29 18.59
CA GLY A 112 5.05 22.08 17.22
C GLY A 112 5.46 20.63 16.98
N LEU A 113 6.00 20.36 15.79
CA LEU A 113 6.56 19.08 15.41
C LEU A 113 7.98 19.31 14.88
N SER A 114 8.88 18.36 15.10
CA SER A 114 10.25 18.46 14.56
C SER A 114 10.25 18.39 13.03
N ASP A 115 11.19 19.09 12.41
CA ASP A 115 11.34 19.09 10.94
C ASP A 115 11.55 17.66 10.41
N ASP A 116 12.33 16.83 11.11
CA ASP A 116 12.58 15.44 10.73
C ASP A 116 11.29 14.59 10.69
N TYR A 117 10.37 14.82 11.65
CA TYR A 117 9.09 14.14 11.65
C TYR A 117 8.19 14.62 10.51
N LEU A 118 8.12 15.94 10.33
CA LEU A 118 7.31 16.56 9.27
C LEU A 118 7.80 16.12 7.87
N ASP A 119 9.11 16.15 7.63
CA ASP A 119 9.70 15.73 6.35
C ASP A 119 9.37 14.26 6.05
N TYR A 120 9.43 13.39 7.06
CA TYR A 120 9.09 11.99 6.87
C TYR A 120 7.59 11.78 6.66
N PHE A 121 6.75 12.51 7.40
CA PHE A 121 5.29 12.49 7.23
C PHE A 121 4.87 12.93 5.82
N PHE A 122 5.44 14.04 5.34
CA PHE A 122 5.17 14.52 3.97
C PHE A 122 5.69 13.56 2.91
N LYS A 123 6.88 12.98 3.09
CA LYS A 123 7.42 11.96 2.18
C LYS A 123 6.42 10.81 2.01
N VAL A 124 5.94 10.21 3.10
CA VAL A 124 5.01 9.08 3.05
C VAL A 124 3.67 9.49 2.45
N SER A 125 3.18 10.69 2.78
CA SER A 125 1.94 11.24 2.20
C SER A 125 2.05 11.41 0.69
N ASP A 126 3.17 11.94 0.19
CA ASP A 126 3.42 12.12 -1.25
C ASP A 126 3.54 10.78 -1.98
N GLU A 127 4.12 9.75 -1.35
CA GLU A 127 4.20 8.40 -1.90
C GLU A 127 2.81 7.78 -2.06
N ILE A 128 1.92 7.94 -1.07
CA ILE A 128 0.54 7.47 -1.12
C ILE A 128 -0.24 8.20 -2.25
N GLU A 129 -0.10 9.53 -2.33
CA GLU A 129 -0.74 10.32 -3.39
C GLU A 129 -0.23 9.92 -4.78
N LYS A 130 1.06 9.63 -4.91
CA LYS A 130 1.64 9.13 -6.16
C LYS A 130 1.08 7.77 -6.53
N LEU A 131 0.97 6.83 -5.59
CA LEU A 131 0.37 5.52 -5.82
C LEU A 131 -1.08 5.63 -6.28
N ASP A 132 -1.88 6.51 -5.66
CA ASP A 132 -3.26 6.76 -6.08
C ASP A 132 -3.32 7.29 -7.52
N LYS A 133 -2.44 8.23 -7.87
CA LYS A 133 -2.34 8.75 -9.25
C LYS A 133 -1.92 7.69 -10.25
N ASP A 134 -0.96 6.83 -9.89
CA ASP A 134 -0.44 5.77 -10.76
C ASP A 134 -1.51 4.68 -11.01
N LEU A 135 -2.31 4.33 -10.01
CA LEU A 135 -3.46 3.41 -10.13
C LEU A 135 -4.60 3.98 -10.99
N ASN A 136 -4.71 5.29 -11.11
CA ASN A 136 -5.73 5.95 -11.93
C ASN A 136 -5.28 6.22 -13.38
N ARG A 137 -4.10 5.75 -13.79
CA ARG A 137 -3.61 5.88 -15.18
C ARG A 137 -4.30 4.89 -16.11
N VAL A 138 -4.34 5.26 -17.40
CA VAL A 138 -4.90 4.41 -18.47
C VAL A 138 -4.08 3.12 -18.67
N GLN A 139 -2.76 3.21 -18.46
CA GLN A 139 -1.84 2.07 -18.50
C GLN A 139 -1.21 1.88 -17.12
N ILE A 140 -1.48 0.75 -16.50
CA ILE A 140 -1.00 0.41 -15.16
C ILE A 140 0.04 -0.71 -15.30
N ASN A 141 1.22 -0.48 -14.72
CA ASN A 141 2.22 -1.53 -14.53
C ASN A 141 2.06 -2.10 -13.11
N MET A 142 1.36 -3.24 -12.97
CA MET A 142 1.07 -3.83 -11.67
C MET A 142 2.32 -4.28 -10.91
N ASP A 143 3.39 -4.68 -11.59
CA ASP A 143 4.66 -5.04 -10.94
C ASP A 143 5.32 -3.83 -10.25
N GLU A 144 5.28 -2.66 -10.90
CA GLU A 144 5.77 -1.40 -10.31
C GLU A 144 4.89 -0.94 -9.17
N ILE A 145 3.57 -1.01 -9.32
CA ILE A 145 2.61 -0.70 -8.27
C ILE A 145 2.82 -1.58 -7.04
N THR A 146 2.95 -2.89 -7.23
CA THR A 146 3.16 -3.84 -6.11
C THR A 146 4.45 -3.53 -5.36
N LYS A 147 5.54 -3.23 -6.05
CA LYS A 147 6.80 -2.81 -5.40
C LYS A 147 6.63 -1.52 -4.62
N SER A 148 5.96 -0.54 -5.20
CA SER A 148 5.71 0.75 -4.54
C SER A 148 4.81 0.58 -3.32
N LEU A 149 3.76 -0.28 -3.38
CA LEU A 149 2.91 -0.59 -2.23
C LEU A 149 3.70 -1.19 -1.06
N ILE A 150 4.61 -2.14 -1.35
CA ILE A 150 5.46 -2.76 -0.31
C ILE A 150 6.36 -1.71 0.34
N ASN A 151 6.98 -0.83 -0.45
CA ASN A 151 7.85 0.21 0.06
C ASN A 151 7.06 1.24 0.90
N THR A 152 5.94 1.71 0.38
CA THR A 152 5.07 2.66 1.09
C THR A 152 4.50 2.06 2.38
N GLN A 153 4.13 0.77 2.39
CA GLN A 153 3.73 0.09 3.63
C GLN A 153 4.85 0.09 4.67
N SER A 154 6.09 -0.21 4.25
CA SER A 154 7.25 -0.18 5.16
C SER A 154 7.52 1.22 5.70
N ASP A 155 7.44 2.24 4.86
CA ASP A 155 7.61 3.64 5.29
C ASP A 155 6.46 4.09 6.21
N LEU A 156 5.24 3.62 5.97
CA LEU A 156 4.08 3.90 6.81
C LEU A 156 4.19 3.22 8.18
N ASP A 157 4.69 1.98 8.25
CA ASP A 157 4.94 1.27 9.50
C ASP A 157 6.00 2.01 10.35
N ILE A 158 7.09 2.49 9.73
CA ILE A 158 8.10 3.33 10.39
C ILE A 158 7.51 4.66 10.87
N LEU A 159 6.66 5.29 10.06
CA LEU A 159 5.97 6.53 10.46
C LEU A 159 5.03 6.26 11.65
N GLY A 160 4.38 5.10 11.67
CA GLY A 160 3.53 4.65 12.78
C GLY A 160 4.33 4.55 14.09
N GLU A 161 5.51 3.90 14.05
CA GLU A 161 6.40 3.80 15.20
C GLU A 161 6.85 5.18 15.71
N LYS A 162 7.27 6.07 14.79
CA LYS A 162 7.64 7.45 15.12
C LYS A 162 6.49 8.24 15.72
N THR A 163 5.27 8.00 15.24
CA THR A 163 4.06 8.65 15.75
C THR A 163 3.72 8.18 17.16
N ASP A 164 3.76 6.87 17.42
CA ASP A 164 3.56 6.30 18.74
C ASP A 164 4.63 6.79 19.74
N GLU A 165 5.90 6.88 19.33
CA GLU A 165 6.99 7.41 20.13
C GLU A 165 6.78 8.90 20.44
N LEU A 166 6.37 9.70 19.45
CA LEU A 166 6.07 11.12 19.62
C LEU A 166 4.91 11.32 20.63
N ILE A 167 3.82 10.59 20.46
CA ILE A 167 2.64 10.67 21.34
C ILE A 167 3.01 10.28 22.77
N SER A 168 3.66 9.14 22.94
CA SER A 168 4.04 8.64 24.27
C SER A 168 5.05 9.54 24.96
N SER A 169 6.09 9.99 24.24
CA SER A 169 7.13 10.86 24.82
C SER A 169 6.59 12.23 25.19
N SER A 170 5.67 12.80 24.41
CA SER A 170 5.06 14.09 24.74
C SER A 170 4.22 14.01 26.02
N ILE A 171 3.33 13.02 26.14
CA ILE A 171 2.47 12.85 27.32
C ILE A 171 3.31 12.53 28.55
N LEU A 172 4.24 11.60 28.45
CA LEU A 172 5.13 11.21 29.55
C LEU A 172 6.02 12.37 30.01
N THR A 173 6.48 13.21 29.09
CA THR A 173 7.24 14.41 29.46
C THR A 173 6.41 15.34 30.32
N GLU A 174 5.17 15.64 29.95
CA GLU A 174 4.28 16.46 30.73
C GLU A 174 4.01 15.88 32.13
N GLU A 175 3.73 14.57 32.21
CA GLU A 175 3.49 13.88 33.48
C GLU A 175 4.73 13.93 34.40
N ILE A 176 5.92 13.67 33.86
CA ILE A 176 7.16 13.68 34.64
C ILE A 176 7.56 15.11 35.02
N LEU A 177 7.33 16.11 34.17
CA LEU A 177 7.48 17.52 34.51
C LEU A 177 6.59 17.89 35.68
N GLN A 178 5.31 17.51 35.66
CA GLN A 178 4.40 17.73 36.79
C GLN A 178 4.87 17.02 38.06
N TYR A 179 5.29 15.76 37.92
CA TYR A 179 5.84 14.99 39.04
C TYR A 179 7.09 15.65 39.65
N SER A 180 7.99 16.18 38.81
CA SER A 180 9.24 16.80 39.21
C SER A 180 9.07 18.10 40.01
N ASN A 181 7.91 18.77 39.92
CA ASN A 181 7.63 20.02 40.65
C ASN A 181 7.83 19.91 42.18
N ARG A 182 7.60 18.69 42.75
CA ARG A 182 7.81 18.42 44.18
C ARG A 182 9.28 18.46 44.59
N TYR A 183 10.22 18.37 43.63
CA TYR A 183 11.66 18.32 43.87
C TYR A 183 12.40 19.59 43.43
N ARG A 184 11.83 20.37 42.49
CA ARG A 184 12.45 21.59 41.91
C ARG A 184 13.02 22.55 42.90
N ASN A 185 12.26 22.84 43.98
CA ASN A 185 12.70 23.82 44.98
C ASN A 185 13.80 23.31 45.90
N ARG A 186 14.00 21.99 45.96
CA ARG A 186 14.94 21.34 46.87
C ARG A 186 16.22 20.87 46.19
N TYR A 187 16.14 20.56 44.90
CA TYR A 187 17.22 20.01 44.14
C TYR A 187 17.51 20.87 42.89
N PRO A 188 18.62 21.65 42.90
CA PRO A 188 18.98 22.54 41.77
C PRO A 188 19.13 21.81 40.44
N ASP A 189 19.67 20.56 40.46
CA ASP A 189 19.84 19.75 39.28
C ASP A 189 18.49 19.41 38.62
N VAL A 190 17.46 19.11 39.41
CA VAL A 190 16.10 18.88 38.90
C VAL A 190 15.51 20.18 38.35
N ALA A 191 15.79 21.33 38.95
CA ALA A 191 15.33 22.61 38.44
C ALA A 191 15.99 22.94 37.07
N ALA A 192 17.27 22.67 36.93
CA ALA A 192 18.01 22.86 35.68
C ALA A 192 17.48 21.94 34.58
N ALA A 193 17.31 20.63 34.88
CA ALA A 193 16.76 19.65 33.94
C ALA A 193 15.31 19.96 33.54
N TYR A 194 14.49 20.46 34.48
CA TYR A 194 13.15 20.90 34.17
C TYR A 194 13.15 22.02 33.12
N ASN A 195 13.95 23.08 33.33
CA ASN A 195 14.04 24.17 32.38
C ASN A 195 14.55 23.72 31.00
N GLN A 196 15.52 22.83 30.99
CA GLN A 196 16.06 22.24 29.74
C GLN A 196 14.99 21.39 29.05
N ALA A 197 14.28 20.53 29.77
CA ALA A 197 13.22 19.70 29.17
C ALA A 197 12.07 20.55 28.63
N VAL A 198 11.66 21.63 29.31
CA VAL A 198 10.67 22.58 28.80
C VAL A 198 11.16 23.27 27.53
N GLN A 199 12.44 23.65 27.44
CA GLN A 199 13.00 24.24 26.21
C GLN A 199 12.96 23.26 25.06
N LEU A 200 13.39 22.01 25.27
CA LEU A 200 13.34 20.94 24.27
C LEU A 200 11.90 20.66 23.83
N PHE A 201 10.95 20.67 24.76
CA PHE A 201 9.53 20.41 24.50
C PHE A 201 8.86 21.56 23.75
N GLU A 202 8.99 22.82 24.22
CA GLU A 202 8.21 23.94 23.71
C GLU A 202 8.83 24.67 22.52
N LYS A 203 10.17 24.59 22.35
CA LYS A 203 10.88 25.36 21.33
C LYS A 203 11.60 24.53 20.29
N GLU A 204 12.13 23.39 20.72
CA GLU A 204 12.90 22.49 19.83
C GLU A 204 12.07 21.31 19.33
N TYR A 205 10.89 21.04 19.96
CA TYR A 205 9.96 19.95 19.62
C TYR A 205 10.60 18.55 19.69
N GLU A 206 11.62 18.42 20.55
CA GLU A 206 12.41 17.20 20.75
C GLU A 206 11.88 16.42 21.95
N TYR A 207 10.69 15.84 21.81
CA TYR A 207 9.93 15.22 22.92
C TYR A 207 10.66 14.06 23.58
N VAL A 208 11.33 13.19 22.80
CA VAL A 208 12.13 12.07 23.34
C VAL A 208 13.29 12.59 24.19
N LYS A 209 14.01 13.59 23.71
CA LYS A 209 15.13 14.19 24.48
C LYS A 209 14.64 14.92 25.71
N ALA A 210 13.48 15.57 25.63
CA ALA A 210 12.85 16.22 26.78
C ALA A 210 12.49 15.19 27.86
N LEU A 211 11.89 14.07 27.44
CA LEU A 211 11.55 12.96 28.32
C LEU A 211 12.79 12.37 29.01
N ASP A 212 13.83 12.06 28.25
CA ASP A 212 15.07 11.52 28.81
C ASP A 212 15.72 12.47 29.81
N THR A 213 15.76 13.77 29.49
CA THR A 213 16.37 14.80 30.33
C THR A 213 15.70 14.87 31.71
N ILE A 214 14.38 14.94 31.72
CA ILE A 214 13.63 15.08 32.99
C ILE A 214 13.58 13.75 33.76
N SER A 215 13.42 12.62 33.06
CA SER A 215 13.40 11.29 33.67
C SER A 215 14.70 11.00 34.42
N HIS A 216 15.84 11.28 33.78
CA HIS A 216 17.15 11.07 34.39
C HIS A 216 17.37 11.91 35.64
N ALA A 217 16.90 13.16 35.62
CA ALA A 217 17.02 14.05 36.79
C ALA A 217 16.11 13.61 37.96
N VAL A 218 14.89 13.17 37.67
CA VAL A 218 13.95 12.66 38.68
C VAL A 218 14.46 11.36 39.29
N ASP A 219 14.98 10.42 38.48
CA ASP A 219 15.48 9.14 38.96
C ASP A 219 16.74 9.26 39.82
N LYS A 220 17.56 10.32 39.68
CA LYS A 220 18.68 10.61 40.59
C LYS A 220 18.19 10.97 42.00
N VAL A 221 17.00 11.55 42.13
CA VAL A 221 16.43 11.95 43.43
C VAL A 221 15.57 10.84 44.00
N GLN A 222 14.84 10.15 43.16
CA GLN A 222 14.00 9.03 43.54
C GLN A 222 14.14 7.91 42.51
N GLU A 223 14.95 6.93 42.82
CA GLU A 223 15.29 5.81 41.92
C GLU A 223 14.03 5.10 41.39
N GLY A 224 13.94 4.97 40.07
CA GLY A 224 12.86 4.26 39.38
C GLY A 224 11.50 4.97 39.38
N ALA A 225 11.44 6.25 39.74
CA ALA A 225 10.18 7.01 39.76
C ALA A 225 9.67 7.23 38.34
N SER A 226 10.54 7.61 37.37
CA SER A 226 10.17 7.79 35.98
C SER A 226 9.72 6.46 35.36
N LYS A 227 10.41 5.38 35.66
CA LYS A 227 10.10 4.04 35.17
C LYS A 227 8.69 3.59 35.60
N LYS A 228 8.30 3.86 36.82
CA LYS A 228 6.94 3.53 37.30
C LYS A 228 5.86 4.28 36.54
N ILE A 229 6.07 5.56 36.26
CA ILE A 229 5.14 6.39 35.47
C ILE A 229 5.05 5.82 34.03
N MET A 230 6.17 5.52 33.41
CA MET A 230 6.21 4.93 32.06
C MET A 230 5.53 3.55 31.99
N GLU A 231 5.74 2.69 33.01
CA GLU A 231 5.09 1.38 33.08
C GLU A 231 3.56 1.48 33.28
N GLU A 232 3.11 2.46 34.08
CA GLU A 232 1.68 2.73 34.28
C GLU A 232 1.04 3.27 33.01
N TYR A 233 1.71 4.20 32.33
CA TYR A 233 1.28 4.71 31.03
C TYR A 233 1.16 3.60 30.00
N SER A 234 2.20 2.78 29.82
CA SER A 234 2.22 1.71 28.82
C SER A 234 1.15 0.63 29.04
N LYS A 235 0.76 0.37 30.29
CA LYS A 235 -0.35 -0.55 30.61
C LYS A 235 -1.71 -0.02 30.14
N ASN A 236 -1.90 1.29 30.20
CA ASN A 236 -3.17 1.95 29.90
C ASN A 236 -3.26 2.43 28.45
N HIS A 237 -2.12 2.62 27.79
CA HIS A 237 -2.02 3.17 26.43
C HIS A 237 -1.13 2.28 25.57
N PRO A 238 -1.68 1.18 25.01
CA PRO A 238 -0.94 0.37 24.04
C PRO A 238 -0.65 1.20 22.78
N PRO A 239 0.44 0.89 22.05
CA PRO A 239 0.74 1.52 20.79
C PRO A 239 -0.47 1.48 19.84
N MET A 240 -0.68 2.55 19.09
CA MET A 240 -1.86 2.69 18.22
C MET A 240 -1.54 2.37 16.75
N PHE A 241 -0.30 2.55 16.35
CA PHE A 241 0.14 2.47 14.95
C PHE A 241 1.24 1.43 14.75
N SER A 242 2.15 1.23 15.70
CA SER A 242 3.15 0.16 15.63
C SER A 242 2.51 -1.21 15.83
N LYS A 243 2.90 -2.16 14.96
CA LYS A 243 2.39 -3.55 14.97
C LYS A 243 3.32 -4.49 15.68
#